data_87e37c210f1836e3054e6975f3007f19
#
_entry.id   87e37c210f1836e3054e6975f3007f19
#
_cell.length_a   1.000
_cell.length_b   1.000
_cell.length_c   1.000
_cell.angle_alpha   90.00
_cell.angle_beta   90.00
_cell.angle_gamma   90.00
#
_symmetry.space_group_name_H-M   'P 1'
#
loop_
_entity.id
_entity.type
_entity.pdbx_description
1 polymer ?
#
loop_
_entity_poly.entity_id
_entity_poly.type
_entity_poly.pdbx_seq_one_letter_code
_entity_poly.pdbx_strand_id
1 'polypeptide(L)'
;MTGKIAYFGKNGKVGFEEHELPEVEPGAMLVRVLSSNICGSDVKNWKTGASLGVGGDKTCQGHEFVGRIERLGEGVTKDYAGESVKAGDRVVAAYYITCGECRACKIGRYDQCGNAYIHLGQSPDDFPYFSGTFA
;
A
#
# COMPACT_ATOMS: atom_id res chain seq x y z
N MET A 1 -11.89 -3.57 -15.71
CA MET A 1 -11.50 -4.64 -14.75
C MET A 1 -11.59 -4.02 -13.38
N THR A 2 -12.22 -4.71 -12.40
CA THR A 2 -12.43 -4.18 -11.04
C THR A 2 -11.57 -4.91 -10.03
N GLY A 3 -11.30 -4.25 -8.92
CA GLY A 3 -10.65 -4.80 -7.73
C GLY A 3 -11.51 -4.55 -6.50
N LYS A 4 -11.32 -5.37 -5.47
CA LYS A 4 -11.97 -5.22 -4.17
C LYS A 4 -10.99 -4.66 -3.16
N ILE A 5 -11.48 -3.82 -2.24
CA ILE A 5 -10.72 -3.37 -1.09
C ILE A 5 -11.53 -3.50 0.19
N ALA A 6 -10.88 -3.98 1.24
CA ALA A 6 -11.44 -3.96 2.58
C ALA A 6 -11.06 -2.66 3.31
N TYR A 7 -11.98 -2.12 4.07
CA TYR A 7 -11.73 -0.94 4.90
C TYR A 7 -12.24 -1.13 6.33
N PHE A 8 -11.63 -0.44 7.25
CA PHE A 8 -12.14 -0.27 8.61
C PHE A 8 -12.96 1.01 8.68
N GLY A 9 -14.20 0.86 9.08
CA GLY A 9 -15.10 1.96 9.36
C GLY A 9 -15.08 2.36 10.83
N LYS A 10 -15.71 3.49 11.14
CA LYS A 10 -15.97 3.89 12.53
C LYS A 10 -16.63 2.75 13.30
N ASN A 11 -16.29 2.63 14.59
CA ASN A 11 -16.80 1.60 15.50
C ASN A 11 -16.42 0.16 15.17
N GLY A 12 -15.27 -0.05 14.53
CA GLY A 12 -14.74 -1.38 14.25
C GLY A 12 -15.50 -2.17 13.19
N LYS A 13 -16.34 -1.52 12.39
CA LYS A 13 -16.98 -2.16 11.24
C LYS A 13 -15.94 -2.42 10.16
N VAL A 14 -15.99 -3.60 9.56
CA VAL A 14 -15.24 -3.92 8.35
C VAL A 14 -16.21 -3.92 7.18
N GLY A 15 -15.86 -3.23 6.13
CA GLY A 15 -16.62 -3.19 4.89
C GLY A 15 -15.75 -3.51 3.68
N PHE A 16 -16.40 -3.69 2.54
CA PHE A 16 -15.73 -3.94 1.28
C PHE A 16 -16.31 -3.00 0.22
N GLU A 17 -15.45 -2.49 -0.62
CA GLU A 17 -15.83 -1.72 -1.81
C GLU A 17 -15.17 -2.31 -3.05
N GLU A 18 -15.76 -2.05 -4.19
CA GLU A 18 -15.27 -2.50 -5.49
C GLU A 18 -15.13 -1.27 -6.40
N HIS A 19 -13.94 -1.09 -6.96
CA HIS A 19 -13.62 0.03 -7.84
C HIS A 19 -13.00 -0.47 -9.13
N GLU A 20 -13.12 0.32 -10.19
CA GLU A 20 -12.34 0.08 -11.40
C GLU A 20 -10.84 0.23 -11.10
N LEU A 21 -10.04 -0.67 -11.68
CA LEU A 21 -8.58 -0.58 -11.53
C LEU A 21 -8.08 0.68 -12.23
N PRO A 22 -7.24 1.48 -11.56
CA PRO A 22 -6.71 2.70 -12.16
C PRO A 22 -5.76 2.39 -13.31
N GLU A 23 -5.56 3.37 -14.19
CA GLU A 23 -4.44 3.37 -15.11
C GLU A 23 -3.14 3.41 -14.30
N VAL A 24 -2.11 2.71 -14.81
CA VAL A 24 -0.82 2.65 -14.13
C VAL A 24 0.03 3.82 -14.57
N GLU A 25 0.28 4.74 -13.66
CA GLU A 25 1.09 5.92 -13.92
C GLU A 25 2.57 5.57 -14.17
N PRO A 26 3.33 6.44 -14.86
CA PRO A 26 4.78 6.30 -14.98
C PRO A 26 5.43 6.16 -13.60
N GLY A 27 6.36 5.23 -13.47
CA GLY A 27 7.05 4.95 -12.20
C GLY A 27 6.26 4.09 -11.21
N ALA A 28 5.00 3.76 -11.49
CA ALA A 28 4.15 2.93 -10.64
C ALA A 28 4.04 1.49 -11.14
N MET A 29 3.49 0.61 -10.33
CA MET A 29 3.13 -0.75 -10.74
C MET A 29 1.78 -1.15 -10.13
N LEU A 30 0.99 -1.89 -10.89
CA LEU A 30 -0.22 -2.54 -10.40
C LEU A 30 0.13 -3.94 -9.94
N VAL A 31 -0.17 -4.23 -8.69
CA VAL A 31 0.15 -5.50 -8.04
C VAL A 31 -1.12 -6.18 -7.58
N ARG A 32 -1.34 -7.41 -7.99
CA ARG A 32 -2.40 -8.27 -7.46
C ARG A 32 -1.93 -8.85 -6.12
N VAL A 33 -2.63 -8.56 -5.05
CA VAL A 33 -2.35 -9.17 -3.74
C VAL A 33 -2.69 -10.66 -3.79
N LEU A 34 -1.72 -11.49 -3.44
CA LEU A 34 -1.88 -12.96 -3.36
C LEU A 34 -2.15 -13.41 -1.93
N SER A 35 -1.54 -12.75 -0.97
CA SER A 35 -1.73 -13.01 0.45
C SER A 35 -1.36 -11.76 1.23
N SER A 36 -2.13 -11.44 2.23
CA SER A 36 -1.85 -10.35 3.16
C SER A 36 -1.99 -10.85 4.60
N ASN A 37 -1.08 -10.44 5.47
CA ASN A 37 -1.13 -10.76 6.89
C ASN A 37 -1.83 -9.65 7.68
N ILE A 38 -2.34 -10.02 8.85
CA ILE A 38 -2.90 -9.08 9.83
C ILE A 38 -1.82 -8.77 10.85
N CYS A 39 -1.33 -7.54 10.87
CA CYS A 39 -0.38 -7.05 11.85
C CYS A 39 -1.07 -6.65 13.18
N GLY A 40 -0.32 -6.60 14.25
CA GLY A 40 -0.81 -6.09 15.54
C GLY A 40 -1.32 -4.64 15.47
N SER A 41 -0.76 -3.82 14.58
CA SER A 41 -1.24 -2.46 14.33
C SER A 41 -2.63 -2.43 13.68
N ASP A 42 -2.94 -3.36 12.77
CA ASP A 42 -4.27 -3.45 12.17
C ASP A 42 -5.32 -3.78 13.23
N VAL A 43 -5.01 -4.74 14.12
CA VAL A 43 -5.87 -5.11 15.25
C VAL A 43 -6.07 -3.93 16.20
N LYS A 44 -5.00 -3.18 16.50
CA LYS A 44 -5.10 -1.98 17.34
C LYS A 44 -6.02 -0.95 16.70
N ASN A 45 -5.80 -0.64 15.42
CA ASN A 45 -6.58 0.34 14.68
C ASN A 45 -8.06 -0.06 14.61
N TRP A 46 -8.33 -1.34 14.36
CA TRP A 46 -9.68 -1.87 14.38
C TRP A 46 -10.37 -1.69 15.75
N LYS A 47 -9.69 -2.05 16.84
CA LYS A 47 -10.25 -1.97 18.20
C LYS A 47 -10.47 -0.56 18.69
N THR A 48 -9.58 0.35 18.34
CA THR A 48 -9.63 1.73 18.84
C THR A 48 -10.41 2.66 17.91
N GLY A 49 -10.73 2.24 16.70
CA GLY A 49 -11.23 3.12 15.66
C GLY A 49 -10.21 4.18 15.23
N ALA A 50 -8.96 4.03 15.69
CA ALA A 50 -7.90 4.96 15.33
C ALA A 50 -7.40 4.65 13.93
N SER A 51 -7.48 5.64 13.06
CA SER A 51 -6.83 5.62 11.76
C SER A 51 -5.40 6.13 11.93
N LEU A 52 -4.43 5.42 11.42
CA LEU A 52 -3.06 5.92 11.30
C LEU A 52 -2.92 6.98 10.19
N GLY A 53 -3.98 7.24 9.46
CA GLY A 53 -4.00 8.13 8.33
C GLY A 53 -5.13 9.13 8.36
N VAL A 54 -5.31 9.81 7.26
CA VAL A 54 -6.26 10.92 7.04
C VAL A 54 -7.63 10.49 6.53
N GLY A 55 -7.94 9.21 6.56
CA GLY A 55 -9.08 8.61 5.85
C GLY A 55 -10.47 8.81 6.47
N GLY A 56 -10.67 9.77 7.38
CA GLY A 56 -12.02 10.08 7.84
C GLY A 56 -12.76 8.89 8.48
N ASP A 57 -13.91 8.54 7.96
CA ASP A 57 -14.82 7.52 8.51
C ASP A 57 -14.52 6.11 8.03
N LYS A 58 -13.75 5.97 6.97
CA LYS A 58 -13.31 4.70 6.35
C LYS A 58 -11.81 4.76 6.11
N THR A 59 -11.10 3.72 6.45
CA THR A 59 -9.65 3.66 6.25
C THR A 59 -9.22 2.31 5.69
N CYS A 60 -8.48 2.34 4.61
CA CYS A 60 -7.83 1.15 4.06
C CYS A 60 -6.68 0.73 4.97
N GLN A 61 -6.51 -0.55 5.16
CA GLN A 61 -5.51 -1.13 6.04
C GLN A 61 -4.74 -2.25 5.35
N GLY A 62 -3.77 -2.81 6.08
CA GLY A 62 -2.89 -3.86 5.57
C GLY A 62 -1.61 -3.30 4.97
N HIS A 63 -0.48 -3.88 5.35
CA HIS A 63 0.85 -3.40 4.96
C HIS A 63 1.88 -4.54 4.88
N GLU A 64 1.44 -5.77 5.08
CA GLU A 64 2.27 -6.96 4.98
C GLU A 64 1.68 -7.88 3.93
N PHE A 65 2.31 -7.99 2.76
CA PHE A 65 1.75 -8.78 1.68
C PHE A 65 2.78 -9.40 0.76
N VAL A 66 2.35 -10.41 0.04
CA VAL A 66 2.98 -10.90 -1.18
C VAL A 66 2.02 -10.64 -2.33
N GLY A 67 2.53 -10.08 -3.40
CA GLY A 67 1.75 -9.80 -4.59
C GLY A 67 2.42 -10.29 -5.86
N ARG A 68 1.70 -10.20 -6.96
CA ARG A 68 2.19 -10.46 -8.32
C ARG A 68 2.01 -9.21 -9.15
N ILE A 69 3.04 -8.79 -9.85
CA ILE A 69 2.97 -7.66 -10.76
C ILE A 69 2.01 -8.01 -11.91
N GLU A 70 0.95 -7.25 -12.06
CA GLU A 70 0.01 -7.36 -13.18
C GLU A 70 0.42 -6.43 -14.34
N ARG A 71 0.78 -5.19 -14.01
CA ARG A 71 1.21 -4.18 -14.99
C ARG A 71 2.31 -3.31 -14.39
N LEU A 72 3.22 -2.88 -15.25
CA LEU A 72 4.26 -1.91 -14.94
C LEU A 72 3.93 -0.59 -15.67
N GLY A 73 4.08 0.51 -14.99
CA GLY A 73 4.05 1.83 -15.57
C GLY A 73 5.32 2.14 -16.37
N GLU A 74 5.25 3.16 -17.18
CA GLU A 74 6.40 3.61 -17.98
C GLU A 74 7.62 3.86 -17.09
N GLY A 75 8.80 3.41 -17.55
CA GLY A 75 10.07 3.59 -16.86
C GLY A 75 10.37 2.59 -15.74
N VAL A 76 9.43 1.77 -15.32
CA VAL A 76 9.66 0.76 -14.28
C VAL A 76 10.29 -0.49 -14.90
N THR A 77 11.58 -0.69 -14.63
CA THR A 77 12.36 -1.83 -15.13
C THR A 77 13.06 -2.60 -14.01
N LYS A 78 13.12 -2.01 -12.81
CA LYS A 78 13.81 -2.56 -11.64
C LYS A 78 13.01 -2.32 -10.38
N ASP A 79 13.22 -3.18 -9.39
CA ASP A 79 12.77 -2.96 -8.03
C ASP A 79 13.72 -2.01 -7.25
N TYR A 80 13.40 -1.81 -5.98
CA TYR A 80 14.20 -0.94 -5.10
C TYR A 80 15.61 -1.52 -4.79
N ALA A 81 15.80 -2.82 -4.91
CA ALA A 81 17.09 -3.48 -4.75
C ALA A 81 17.95 -3.39 -6.02
N GLY A 82 17.39 -2.91 -7.14
CA GLY A 82 18.05 -2.82 -8.43
C GLY A 82 17.88 -4.07 -9.30
N GLU A 83 17.10 -5.05 -8.86
CA GLU A 83 16.81 -6.24 -9.61
C GLU A 83 15.76 -5.98 -10.69
N SER A 84 15.94 -6.58 -11.86
CA SER A 84 14.99 -6.43 -12.97
C SER A 84 13.64 -7.06 -12.63
N VAL A 85 12.57 -6.35 -12.96
CA VAL A 85 11.19 -6.80 -12.74
C VAL A 85 10.38 -6.80 -14.02
N LYS A 86 9.42 -7.72 -14.09
CA LYS A 86 8.46 -7.84 -15.20
C LYS A 86 7.09 -8.26 -14.70
N ALA A 87 6.08 -8.12 -15.51
CA ALA A 87 4.75 -8.64 -15.23
C ALA A 87 4.82 -10.15 -14.96
N GLY A 88 4.11 -10.60 -13.94
CA GLY A 88 4.10 -11.97 -13.45
C GLY A 88 5.07 -12.25 -12.29
N ASP A 89 6.04 -11.39 -12.04
CA ASP A 89 6.97 -11.57 -10.92
C ASP A 89 6.25 -11.38 -9.58
N ARG A 90 6.70 -12.11 -8.56
CA ARG A 90 6.22 -11.96 -7.18
C ARG A 90 7.04 -10.90 -6.48
N VAL A 91 6.34 -10.04 -5.76
CA VAL A 91 6.93 -8.92 -5.01
C VAL A 91 6.38 -8.85 -3.60
N VAL A 92 7.17 -8.28 -2.73
CA VAL A 92 6.76 -7.76 -1.42
C VAL A 92 7.08 -6.28 -1.38
N ALA A 93 6.34 -5.51 -0.60
CA ALA A 93 6.66 -4.11 -0.41
C ALA A 93 6.98 -3.84 1.07
N ALA A 94 7.87 -2.90 1.29
CA ALA A 94 8.04 -2.33 2.62
C ALA A 94 6.75 -1.60 3.03
N TYR A 95 6.42 -1.65 4.30
CA TYR A 95 5.19 -1.03 4.83
C TYR A 95 5.22 0.51 4.76
N TYR A 96 6.36 1.11 4.47
CA TYR A 96 6.50 2.53 4.22
C TYR A 96 7.49 2.77 3.08
N ILE A 97 7.23 3.82 2.31
CA ILE A 97 8.07 4.21 1.18
C ILE A 97 8.96 5.36 1.65
N THR A 98 10.26 5.18 1.53
CA THR A 98 11.26 6.20 1.89
C THR A 98 11.62 7.05 0.67
N CYS A 99 12.06 8.29 0.89
CA CYS A 99 12.39 9.17 -0.24
C CYS A 99 13.68 8.79 -1.01
N GLY A 100 14.51 7.91 -0.46
CA GLY A 100 15.77 7.46 -1.08
C GLY A 100 16.91 8.49 -1.08
N GLU A 101 16.64 9.78 -0.91
CA GLU A 101 17.60 10.88 -1.15
C GLU A 101 18.05 11.66 0.09
N CYS A 102 17.29 11.60 1.19
CA CYS A 102 17.70 12.29 2.42
C CYS A 102 18.91 11.60 3.07
N ARG A 103 19.55 12.31 4.01
CA ARG A 103 20.75 11.80 4.71
C ARG A 103 20.48 10.42 5.35
N ALA A 104 19.32 10.24 6.00
CA ALA A 104 18.96 8.98 6.64
C ALA A 104 18.90 7.84 5.62
N CYS A 105 18.26 8.06 4.48
CA CYS A 105 18.19 7.05 3.41
C CYS A 105 19.57 6.71 2.84
N LYS A 106 20.41 7.72 2.60
CA LYS A 106 21.76 7.51 2.05
C LYS A 106 22.69 6.70 2.95
N ILE A 107 22.44 6.67 4.24
CA ILE A 107 23.20 5.88 5.20
C ILE A 107 22.46 4.61 5.65
N GLY A 108 21.35 4.23 4.99
CA GLY A 108 20.57 3.04 5.29
C GLY A 108 19.67 3.11 6.52
N ARG A 109 19.51 4.29 7.12
CA ARG A 109 18.60 4.52 8.26
C ARG A 109 17.22 4.91 7.78
N TYR A 110 16.58 3.99 7.07
CA TYR A 110 15.26 4.19 6.47
C TYR A 110 14.16 4.48 7.51
N ASP A 111 14.31 3.93 8.70
CA ASP A 111 13.47 4.18 9.88
C ASP A 111 13.45 5.66 10.30
N GLN A 112 14.45 6.44 9.91
CA GLN A 112 14.59 7.86 10.23
C GLN A 112 14.32 8.78 9.03
N CYS A 113 13.74 8.26 7.97
CA CYS A 113 13.38 9.09 6.83
C CYS A 113 12.28 10.09 7.20
N GLY A 114 12.62 11.39 7.25
CA GLY A 114 11.66 12.45 7.54
C GLY A 114 10.61 12.68 6.43
N ASN A 115 10.85 12.12 5.24
CA ASN A 115 9.97 12.20 4.09
C ASN A 115 9.36 10.83 3.74
N ALA A 116 9.30 9.91 4.72
CA ALA A 116 8.68 8.62 4.47
C ALA A 116 7.19 8.80 4.22
N TYR A 117 6.72 8.22 3.13
CA TYR A 117 5.29 8.16 2.80
C TYR A 117 4.69 6.91 3.41
N ILE A 118 3.75 7.10 4.30
CA ILE A 118 2.90 6.02 4.80
C ILE A 118 1.57 6.16 4.07
N HIS A 119 1.36 5.34 3.04
CA HIS A 119 0.09 5.32 2.28
C HIS A 119 -1.03 4.54 3.00
N LEU A 120 -0.83 4.27 4.28
CA LEU A 120 -1.82 3.58 5.09
C LEU A 120 -2.90 4.55 5.57
N GLY A 121 -4.13 4.07 5.58
CA GLY A 121 -5.23 4.80 6.18
C GLY A 121 -5.89 5.85 5.28
N GLN A 122 -5.67 5.81 3.97
CA GLN A 122 -6.48 6.59 3.04
C GLN A 122 -7.90 6.03 2.97
N SER A 123 -8.85 6.87 2.59
CA SER A 123 -10.22 6.43 2.34
C SER A 123 -10.28 5.55 1.09
N PRO A 124 -11.13 4.50 1.07
CA PRO A 124 -11.42 3.79 -0.18
C PRO A 124 -12.16 4.65 -1.21
N ASP A 125 -12.69 5.81 -0.78
CA ASP A 125 -13.35 6.77 -1.66
C ASP A 125 -12.34 7.70 -2.38
N ASP A 126 -11.07 7.71 -1.94
CA ASP A 126 -10.01 8.56 -2.52
C ASP A 126 -9.16 7.78 -3.53
N PHE A 127 -8.89 8.41 -4.68
CA PHE A 127 -7.97 7.84 -5.67
C PHE A 127 -6.57 7.63 -5.04
N PRO A 128 -5.88 6.53 -5.32
CA PRO A 128 -6.19 5.46 -6.28
C PRO A 128 -7.13 4.35 -5.77
N TYR A 129 -7.88 4.54 -4.72
CA TYR A 129 -8.87 3.65 -4.08
C TYR A 129 -8.26 2.41 -3.38
N PHE A 130 -7.13 1.92 -3.84
CA PHE A 130 -6.45 0.70 -3.37
C PHE A 130 -5.26 1.02 -2.46
N SER A 131 -5.51 1.81 -1.43
CA SER A 131 -4.53 2.10 -0.39
C SER A 131 -4.57 1.03 0.70
N GLY A 132 -3.45 0.36 0.91
CA GLY A 132 -3.38 -0.79 1.80
C GLY A 132 -3.45 -2.12 1.04
N THR A 133 -3.24 -3.22 1.76
CA THR A 133 -3.03 -4.54 1.15
C THR A 133 -4.14 -5.55 1.43
N PHE A 134 -5.23 -5.13 2.07
CA PHE A 134 -6.45 -5.92 2.18
C PHE A 134 -7.35 -5.70 0.94
N ALA A 135 -6.75 -5.84 -0.25
CA ALA A 135 -7.33 -5.56 -1.55
C ALA A 135 -7.34 -6.80 -2.47
#